data_b92ff673c648a6e7ed7d0967e2e6b528
#
_entry.id   b92ff673c648a6e7ed7d0967e2e6b528
#
_cell.length_a   1.000
_cell.length_b   1.000
_cell.length_c   1.000
_cell.angle_alpha   90.00
_cell.angle_beta   90.00
_cell.angle_gamma   90.00
#
_symmetry.space_group_name_H-M   'P 1'
#
loop_
_entity.id
_entity.type
_entity.pdbx_description
1 polymer ?
#
loop_
_entity_poly.entity_id
_entity_poly.type
_entity_poly.pdbx_seq_one_letter_code
_entity_poly.pdbx_strand_id
1 'polypeptide(L)'
;MKKLTTIISVTAMMCAVMAALIFSIWLAVYGDSDYRFYKKEYQHYEVTEDLDMSIDHVMYVTEHMMNYLIGKEEKLSVVTTVEGREQDFFNDRDRLQMRDGRNLFLGGVKVGVICLAVTAVILTVLRKREEDWKRLYFRTYSIALSIWLVTGVLLGIAFSVDFTTCFTIFHKFFFTNNLWIFDPETDYMIRMLPEGFFLDMVIRISKVFVAVLVLIWMVLFLGKRNYKKEEKKDD
;
A
#
# COMPACT_ATOMS: atom_id res chain seq x y z
N MET A 1 -36.61 -3.76 1.55
CA MET A 1 -35.61 -4.15 2.57
C MET A 1 -34.41 -4.87 1.97
N LYS A 2 -34.56 -6.03 1.29
CA LYS A 2 -33.40 -6.82 0.75
C LYS A 2 -32.41 -6.03 -0.14
N LYS A 3 -32.87 -5.08 -0.98
CA LYS A 3 -31.98 -4.24 -1.83
C LYS A 3 -31.09 -3.31 -0.99
N LEU A 4 -31.64 -2.66 0.02
CA LEU A 4 -30.90 -1.75 0.90
C LEU A 4 -29.84 -2.51 1.72
N THR A 5 -30.19 -3.65 2.28
CA THR A 5 -29.24 -4.54 2.99
C THR A 5 -28.08 -4.95 2.09
N THR A 6 -28.36 -5.30 0.81
CA THR A 6 -27.30 -5.67 -0.14
C THR A 6 -26.38 -4.47 -0.42
N ILE A 7 -26.92 -3.27 -0.64
CA ILE A 7 -26.12 -2.06 -0.88
C ILE A 7 -25.22 -1.76 0.32
N ILE A 8 -25.77 -1.75 1.53
CA ILE A 8 -25.01 -1.52 2.76
C ILE A 8 -23.89 -2.56 2.92
N SER A 9 -24.20 -3.84 2.64
CA SER A 9 -23.20 -4.91 2.71
C SER A 9 -22.11 -4.74 1.65
N VAL A 10 -22.44 -4.36 0.40
CA VAL A 10 -21.43 -4.07 -0.65
C VAL A 10 -20.55 -2.91 -0.24
N THR A 11 -21.11 -1.81 0.30
CA THR A 11 -20.33 -0.66 0.79
C THR A 11 -19.37 -1.09 1.89
N ALA A 12 -19.82 -1.92 2.85
CA ALA A 12 -18.93 -2.46 3.89
C ALA A 12 -17.80 -3.32 3.28
N MET A 13 -18.08 -4.14 2.27
CA MET A 13 -17.07 -4.95 1.60
C MET A 13 -16.10 -4.10 0.76
N MET A 14 -16.56 -2.99 0.17
CA MET A 14 -15.67 -2.01 -0.49
C MET A 14 -14.71 -1.38 0.52
N CYS A 15 -15.19 -0.99 1.71
CA CYS A 15 -14.35 -0.53 2.82
C CYS A 15 -13.35 -1.62 3.27
N ALA A 16 -13.79 -2.88 3.36
CA ALA A 16 -12.90 -4.00 3.71
C ALA A 16 -11.77 -4.16 2.70
N VAL A 17 -12.07 -4.08 1.40
CA VAL A 17 -11.05 -4.19 0.34
C VAL A 17 -10.11 -2.97 0.36
N MET A 18 -10.62 -1.75 0.63
CA MET A 18 -9.77 -0.56 0.83
C MET A 18 -8.82 -0.76 2.03
N ALA A 19 -9.32 -1.24 3.16
CA ALA A 19 -8.49 -1.55 4.33
C ALA A 19 -7.45 -2.63 4.00
N ALA A 20 -7.82 -3.65 3.22
CA ALA A 20 -6.89 -4.68 2.75
C ALA A 20 -5.80 -4.11 1.83
N LEU A 21 -6.11 -3.14 0.95
CA LEU A 21 -5.12 -2.45 0.13
C LEU A 21 -4.10 -1.70 1.01
N ILE A 22 -4.57 -0.90 1.96
CA ILE A 22 -3.70 -0.13 2.86
C ILE A 22 -2.83 -1.05 3.72
N PHE A 23 -3.40 -2.14 4.24
CA PHE A 23 -2.63 -3.18 4.94
C PHE A 23 -1.58 -3.82 4.04
N SER A 24 -1.91 -4.07 2.76
CA SER A 24 -0.97 -4.65 1.79
C SER A 24 0.18 -3.69 1.45
N ILE A 25 -0.08 -2.38 1.36
CA ILE A 25 0.95 -1.35 1.23
C ILE A 25 1.86 -1.39 2.46
N TRP A 26 1.29 -1.36 3.67
CA TRP A 26 2.07 -1.46 4.90
C TRP A 26 2.94 -2.72 4.93
N LEU A 27 2.36 -3.87 4.63
CA LEU A 27 3.07 -5.15 4.64
C LEU A 27 4.16 -5.24 3.56
N ALA A 28 3.93 -4.68 2.38
CA ALA A 28 4.93 -4.63 1.33
C ALA A 28 6.11 -3.71 1.69
N VAL A 29 5.84 -2.59 2.33
CA VAL A 29 6.85 -1.57 2.68
C VAL A 29 7.59 -1.93 3.97
N TYR A 30 6.90 -2.42 5.01
CA TYR A 30 7.45 -2.64 6.36
C TYR A 30 7.44 -4.09 6.84
N GLY A 31 6.91 -5.02 6.07
CA GLY A 31 6.76 -6.43 6.50
C GLY A 31 8.08 -7.20 6.62
N ASP A 32 9.17 -6.64 6.18
CA ASP A 32 10.54 -7.15 6.34
C ASP A 32 11.36 -6.14 7.14
N SER A 33 11.65 -6.46 8.40
CA SER A 33 12.41 -5.59 9.31
C SER A 33 13.84 -5.32 8.85
N ASP A 34 14.41 -6.20 8.04
CA ASP A 34 15.78 -6.07 7.53
C ASP A 34 15.84 -5.33 6.19
N TYR A 35 14.70 -4.87 5.69
CA TYR A 35 14.58 -4.18 4.41
C TYR A 35 15.30 -4.89 3.25
N ARG A 36 15.27 -6.24 3.22
CA ARG A 36 15.97 -7.05 2.20
C ARG A 36 15.50 -6.76 0.78
N PHE A 37 14.24 -6.39 0.61
CA PHE A 37 13.73 -5.94 -0.69
C PHE A 37 14.48 -4.70 -1.15
N TYR A 38 14.58 -3.67 -0.31
CA TYR A 38 15.29 -2.43 -0.62
C TYR A 38 16.75 -2.69 -0.99
N LYS A 39 17.45 -3.48 -0.16
CA LYS A 39 18.84 -3.86 -0.42
C LYS A 39 19.02 -4.55 -1.77
N LYS A 40 18.10 -5.45 -2.14
CA LYS A 40 18.11 -6.14 -3.42
C LYS A 40 17.89 -5.18 -4.59
N GLU A 41 16.93 -4.25 -4.47
CA GLU A 41 16.66 -3.27 -5.51
C GLU A 41 17.82 -2.26 -5.66
N TYR A 42 18.46 -1.85 -4.58
CA TYR A 42 19.66 -1.01 -4.66
C TYR A 42 20.81 -1.67 -5.40
N GLN A 43 20.98 -2.98 -5.23
CA GLN A 43 21.96 -3.75 -6.02
C GLN A 43 21.53 -3.90 -7.48
N HIS A 44 20.23 -4.08 -7.73
CA HIS A 44 19.69 -4.23 -9.08
C HIS A 44 19.81 -2.97 -9.92
N TYR A 45 19.61 -1.81 -9.28
CA TYR A 45 19.69 -0.49 -9.95
C TYR A 45 21.02 0.21 -9.75
N GLU A 46 22.08 -0.51 -9.30
CA GLU A 46 23.44 0.01 -9.15
C GLU A 46 23.54 1.31 -8.33
N VAL A 47 22.65 1.43 -7.31
CA VAL A 47 22.53 2.64 -6.48
C VAL A 47 23.81 2.95 -5.71
N THR A 48 24.55 1.92 -5.28
CA THR A 48 25.82 2.06 -4.57
C THR A 48 26.90 2.66 -5.44
N GLU A 49 26.95 2.27 -6.71
CA GLU A 49 27.86 2.78 -7.72
C GLU A 49 27.49 4.22 -8.11
N ASP A 50 26.21 4.48 -8.32
CA ASP A 50 25.71 5.80 -8.71
C ASP A 50 25.96 6.87 -7.62
N LEU A 51 25.76 6.52 -6.34
CA LEU A 51 25.95 7.43 -5.21
C LEU A 51 27.37 7.43 -4.63
N ASP A 52 28.28 6.58 -5.14
CA ASP A 52 29.61 6.31 -4.56
C ASP A 52 29.51 6.05 -3.04
N MET A 53 28.55 5.15 -2.64
CA MET A 53 28.26 4.81 -1.25
C MET A 53 28.36 3.31 -1.03
N SER A 54 28.81 2.92 0.17
CA SER A 54 28.67 1.50 0.58
C SER A 54 27.21 1.12 0.77
N ILE A 55 26.87 -0.15 0.56
CA ILE A 55 25.51 -0.66 0.77
C ILE A 55 25.04 -0.44 2.22
N ASP A 56 25.95 -0.49 3.18
CA ASP A 56 25.61 -0.29 4.59
C ASP A 56 25.20 1.17 4.87
N HIS A 57 25.87 2.14 4.22
CA HIS A 57 25.49 3.55 4.30
C HIS A 57 24.14 3.81 3.63
N VAL A 58 23.86 3.23 2.46
CA VAL A 58 22.57 3.35 1.78
C VAL A 58 21.45 2.74 2.64
N MET A 59 21.69 1.58 3.25
CA MET A 59 20.72 0.95 4.16
C MET A 59 20.49 1.75 5.44
N TYR A 60 21.52 2.39 5.98
CA TYR A 60 21.40 3.29 7.13
C TYR A 60 20.51 4.52 6.81
N VAL A 61 20.73 5.14 5.64
CA VAL A 61 19.84 6.22 5.15
C VAL A 61 18.41 5.73 4.98
N THR A 62 18.24 4.53 4.41
CA THR A 62 16.92 3.90 4.22
C THR A 62 16.19 3.71 5.54
N GLU A 63 16.86 3.15 6.54
CA GLU A 63 16.25 2.93 7.87
C GLU A 63 15.77 4.23 8.51
N HIS A 64 16.57 5.30 8.46
CA HIS A 64 16.18 6.62 8.94
C HIS A 64 14.98 7.19 8.20
N MET A 65 15.01 7.11 6.86
CA MET A 65 13.89 7.55 6.01
C MET A 65 12.59 6.80 6.36
N MET A 66 12.67 5.48 6.52
CA MET A 66 11.52 4.64 6.87
C MET A 66 11.00 4.93 8.28
N ASN A 67 11.88 5.14 9.25
CA ASN A 67 11.50 5.55 10.60
C ASN A 67 10.85 6.93 10.62
N TYR A 68 11.35 7.87 9.81
CA TYR A 68 10.72 9.18 9.63
C TYR A 68 9.29 9.06 9.07
N LEU A 69 9.06 8.24 8.05
CA LEU A 69 7.73 8.06 7.43
C LEU A 69 6.67 7.55 8.40
N ILE A 70 7.04 6.72 9.38
CA ILE A 70 6.10 6.23 10.40
C ILE A 70 6.08 7.06 11.68
N GLY A 71 6.86 8.13 11.72
CA GLY A 71 6.87 9.08 12.83
C GLY A 71 7.70 8.68 14.04
N LYS A 72 8.59 7.70 13.89
CA LYS A 72 9.60 7.36 14.93
C LYS A 72 10.73 8.40 15.00
N GLU A 73 11.05 9.02 13.85
CA GLU A 73 12.01 10.12 13.75
C GLU A 73 11.26 11.42 13.51
N GLU A 74 11.65 12.49 14.23
CA GLU A 74 11.04 13.82 14.06
C GLU A 74 11.58 14.56 12.84
N LYS A 75 12.87 14.38 12.55
CA LYS A 75 13.60 15.06 11.48
C LYS A 75 14.18 14.06 10.50
N LEU A 76 14.12 14.41 9.22
CA LEU A 76 14.80 13.67 8.17
C LEU A 76 16.17 14.33 7.93
N SER A 77 17.21 13.82 8.58
CA SER A 77 18.59 14.34 8.47
C SER A 77 19.54 13.19 8.79
N VAL A 78 20.38 12.84 7.84
CA VAL A 78 21.37 11.76 7.95
C VAL A 78 22.70 12.24 7.39
N VAL A 79 23.65 12.51 8.27
CA VAL A 79 25.02 12.84 7.86
C VAL A 79 25.74 11.54 7.50
N THR A 80 26.21 11.46 6.26
CA THR A 80 26.93 10.30 5.73
C THR A 80 27.88 10.71 4.61
N THR A 81 28.75 9.79 4.21
CA THR A 81 29.63 10.01 3.05
C THR A 81 28.87 9.62 1.80
N VAL A 82 28.68 10.60 0.89
CA VAL A 82 28.12 10.42 -0.45
C VAL A 82 29.02 11.15 -1.44
N GLU A 83 29.36 10.50 -2.55
CA GLU A 83 30.31 11.03 -3.56
C GLU A 83 31.64 11.48 -2.93
N GLY A 84 32.14 10.70 -1.95
CA GLY A 84 33.38 10.97 -1.24
C GLY A 84 33.36 12.18 -0.29
N ARG A 85 32.19 12.79 -0.03
CA ARG A 85 32.03 13.95 0.87
C ARG A 85 31.10 13.62 2.02
N GLU A 86 31.49 14.03 3.22
CA GLU A 86 30.62 13.95 4.42
C GLU A 86 29.62 15.12 4.37
N GLN A 87 28.34 14.80 4.25
CA GLN A 87 27.25 15.77 4.18
C GLN A 87 25.92 15.15 4.58
N ASP A 88 24.90 15.99 4.79
CA ASP A 88 23.53 15.49 4.97
C ASP A 88 23.02 14.93 3.64
N PHE A 89 22.53 13.70 3.66
CA PHE A 89 21.99 13.03 2.48
C PHE A 89 20.74 13.73 1.93
N PHE A 90 19.91 14.27 2.81
CA PHE A 90 18.67 14.91 2.45
C PHE A 90 18.79 16.43 2.40
N ASN A 91 18.48 17.02 1.27
CA ASN A 91 18.38 18.47 1.14
C ASN A 91 17.01 18.99 1.63
N ASP A 92 16.78 20.29 1.60
CA ASP A 92 15.54 20.90 2.08
C ASP A 92 14.32 20.51 1.23
N ARG A 93 14.52 20.27 -0.08
CA ARG A 93 13.47 19.82 -0.98
C ARG A 93 13.04 18.40 -0.65
N ASP A 94 13.99 17.48 -0.45
CA ASP A 94 13.75 16.10 -0.01
C ASP A 94 12.94 16.07 1.28
N ARG A 95 13.34 16.88 2.27
CA ARG A 95 12.64 16.96 3.57
C ARG A 95 11.21 17.44 3.44
N LEU A 96 10.95 18.44 2.60
CA LEU A 96 9.59 18.95 2.36
C LEU A 96 8.73 17.89 1.67
N GLN A 97 9.24 17.26 0.61
CA GLN A 97 8.53 16.20 -0.10
C GLN A 97 8.26 14.98 0.82
N MET A 98 9.26 14.56 1.58
CA MET A 98 9.11 13.44 2.50
C MET A 98 8.15 13.73 3.67
N ARG A 99 8.02 14.99 4.09
CA ARG A 99 6.98 15.41 5.04
C ARG A 99 5.58 15.22 4.44
N ASP A 100 5.40 15.57 3.18
CA ASP A 100 4.14 15.38 2.48
C ASP A 100 3.86 13.88 2.27
N GLY A 101 4.88 13.10 1.90
CA GLY A 101 4.82 11.63 1.82
C GLY A 101 4.43 10.98 3.17
N ARG A 102 5.03 11.43 4.27
CA ARG A 102 4.67 10.99 5.64
C ARG A 102 3.21 11.27 5.96
N ASN A 103 2.73 12.47 5.64
CA ASN A 103 1.34 12.85 5.89
C ASN A 103 0.38 11.97 5.07
N LEU A 104 0.69 11.71 3.79
CA LEU A 104 -0.07 10.82 2.93
C LEU A 104 -0.09 9.40 3.48
N PHE A 105 1.07 8.85 3.88
CA PHE A 105 1.21 7.51 4.40
C PHE A 105 0.42 7.31 5.69
N LEU A 106 0.62 8.19 6.68
CA LEU A 106 -0.09 8.14 7.95
C LEU A 106 -1.60 8.43 7.80
N GLY A 107 -1.95 9.33 6.89
CA GLY A 107 -3.35 9.58 6.48
C GLY A 107 -4.00 8.33 5.91
N GLY A 108 -3.31 7.63 5.02
CA GLY A 108 -3.74 6.36 4.45
C GLY A 108 -4.00 5.31 5.54
N VAL A 109 -3.07 5.15 6.49
CA VAL A 109 -3.25 4.22 7.62
C VAL A 109 -4.50 4.56 8.43
N LYS A 110 -4.75 5.84 8.72
CA LYS A 110 -5.98 6.28 9.43
C LYS A 110 -7.23 5.91 8.65
N VAL A 111 -7.24 6.14 7.33
CA VAL A 111 -8.36 5.74 6.46
C VAL A 111 -8.57 4.22 6.51
N GLY A 112 -7.50 3.42 6.47
CA GLY A 112 -7.57 1.96 6.59
C GLY A 112 -8.22 1.51 7.90
N VAL A 113 -7.82 2.10 9.02
CA VAL A 113 -8.40 1.80 10.35
C VAL A 113 -9.89 2.17 10.39
N ILE A 114 -10.27 3.35 9.86
CA ILE A 114 -11.67 3.78 9.80
C ILE A 114 -12.48 2.81 8.92
N CYS A 115 -11.99 2.45 7.74
CA CYS A 115 -12.64 1.49 6.86
C CYS A 115 -12.84 0.12 7.54
N LEU A 116 -11.84 -0.36 8.29
CA LEU A 116 -11.94 -1.61 9.04
C LEU A 116 -12.99 -1.53 10.15
N ALA A 117 -13.02 -0.43 10.90
CA ALA A 117 -14.01 -0.19 11.95
C ALA A 117 -15.44 -0.13 11.39
N VAL A 118 -15.64 0.64 10.32
CA VAL A 118 -16.94 0.74 9.62
C VAL A 118 -17.40 -0.64 9.12
N THR A 119 -16.48 -1.40 8.49
CA THR A 119 -16.76 -2.78 8.05
C THR A 119 -17.20 -3.65 9.22
N ALA A 120 -16.44 -3.66 10.32
CA ALA A 120 -16.73 -4.48 11.49
C ALA A 120 -18.11 -4.16 12.10
N VAL A 121 -18.45 -2.89 12.25
CA VAL A 121 -19.74 -2.43 12.77
C VAL A 121 -20.90 -2.90 11.86
N ILE A 122 -20.81 -2.60 10.56
CA ILE A 122 -21.87 -2.95 9.60
C ILE A 122 -22.06 -4.47 9.55
N LEU A 123 -20.99 -5.25 9.42
CA LEU A 123 -21.09 -6.70 9.34
C LEU A 123 -21.65 -7.29 10.65
N THR A 124 -21.27 -6.76 11.80
CA THR A 124 -21.83 -7.22 13.09
C THR A 124 -23.33 -6.98 13.18
N VAL A 125 -23.81 -5.81 12.74
CA VAL A 125 -25.24 -5.50 12.69
C VAL A 125 -25.99 -6.41 11.71
N LEU A 126 -25.45 -6.61 10.51
CA LEU A 126 -26.05 -7.47 9.48
C LEU A 126 -26.10 -8.94 9.91
N ARG A 127 -25.07 -9.42 10.61
CA ARG A 127 -25.04 -10.78 11.17
C ARG A 127 -26.20 -11.05 12.13
N LYS A 128 -26.62 -10.03 12.90
CA LYS A 128 -27.73 -10.14 13.86
C LYS A 128 -29.11 -10.03 13.21
N ARG A 129 -29.19 -9.45 12.00
CA ARG A 129 -30.47 -9.16 11.31
C ARG A 129 -30.80 -10.10 10.16
N GLU A 130 -29.78 -10.74 9.58
CA GLU A 130 -29.95 -11.59 8.40
C GLU A 130 -29.62 -13.04 8.77
N GLU A 131 -30.56 -13.93 8.60
CA GLU A 131 -30.39 -15.37 8.86
C GLU A 131 -29.28 -15.94 7.97
N ASP A 132 -29.30 -15.62 6.68
CA ASP A 132 -28.34 -16.07 5.68
C ASP A 132 -27.11 -15.14 5.55
N TRP A 133 -26.64 -14.55 6.67
CA TRP A 133 -25.54 -13.56 6.64
C TRP A 133 -24.24 -14.08 5.97
N LYS A 134 -23.90 -15.37 6.09
CA LYS A 134 -22.71 -15.96 5.46
C LYS A 134 -22.80 -15.95 3.94
N ARG A 135 -23.98 -16.20 3.39
CA ARG A 135 -24.25 -16.13 1.95
C ARG A 135 -24.25 -14.69 1.46
N LEU A 136 -24.82 -13.78 2.25
CA LEU A 136 -24.81 -12.35 1.95
C LEU A 136 -23.37 -11.84 1.86
N TYR A 137 -22.52 -12.12 2.85
CA TYR A 137 -21.12 -11.65 2.89
C TYR A 137 -20.31 -12.19 1.71
N PHE A 138 -20.39 -13.48 1.43
CA PHE A 138 -19.69 -14.05 0.28
C PHE A 138 -20.12 -13.40 -1.04
N ARG A 139 -21.42 -13.19 -1.25
CA ARG A 139 -21.94 -12.57 -2.47
C ARG A 139 -21.50 -11.12 -2.60
N THR A 140 -21.63 -10.32 -1.54
CA THR A 140 -21.31 -8.88 -1.57
C THR A 140 -19.81 -8.65 -1.63
N TYR A 141 -19.00 -9.51 -0.98
CA TYR A 141 -17.55 -9.50 -1.13
C TYR A 141 -17.14 -9.85 -2.58
N SER A 142 -17.75 -10.85 -3.20
CA SER A 142 -17.46 -11.19 -4.60
C SER A 142 -17.78 -10.04 -5.55
N ILE A 143 -18.85 -9.28 -5.30
CA ILE A 143 -19.16 -8.06 -6.07
C ILE A 143 -18.07 -7.00 -5.87
N ALA A 144 -17.71 -6.69 -4.62
CA ALA A 144 -16.64 -5.74 -4.32
C ALA A 144 -15.30 -6.17 -4.93
N LEU A 145 -14.95 -7.45 -4.80
CA LEU A 145 -13.75 -8.04 -5.41
C LEU A 145 -13.72 -7.86 -6.92
N SER A 146 -14.85 -8.13 -7.61
CA SER A 146 -14.93 -7.96 -9.07
C SER A 146 -14.70 -6.51 -9.48
N ILE A 147 -15.27 -5.54 -8.77
CA ILE A 147 -15.06 -4.11 -9.02
C ILE A 147 -13.57 -3.76 -8.88
N TRP A 148 -12.95 -4.17 -7.78
CA TRP A 148 -11.54 -3.90 -7.51
C TRP A 148 -10.60 -4.60 -8.48
N LEU A 149 -10.91 -5.84 -8.89
CA LEU A 149 -10.12 -6.55 -9.90
C LEU A 149 -10.17 -5.86 -11.26
N VAL A 150 -11.35 -5.42 -11.71
CA VAL A 150 -11.47 -4.66 -12.96
C VAL A 150 -10.66 -3.36 -12.87
N THR A 151 -10.81 -2.60 -11.78
CA THR A 151 -10.03 -1.37 -11.55
C THR A 151 -8.52 -1.67 -11.52
N GLY A 152 -8.10 -2.72 -10.82
CA GLY A 152 -6.70 -3.13 -10.73
C GLY A 152 -6.11 -3.54 -12.08
N VAL A 153 -6.87 -4.26 -12.92
CA VAL A 153 -6.44 -4.63 -14.28
C VAL A 153 -6.27 -3.37 -15.14
N LEU A 154 -7.24 -2.44 -15.10
CA LEU A 154 -7.16 -1.19 -15.85
C LEU A 154 -5.95 -0.34 -15.44
N LEU A 155 -5.71 -0.22 -14.13
CA LEU A 155 -4.53 0.46 -13.61
C LEU A 155 -3.25 -0.27 -14.00
N GLY A 156 -3.20 -1.60 -13.89
CA GLY A 156 -2.04 -2.39 -14.29
C GLY A 156 -1.69 -2.22 -15.77
N ILE A 157 -2.69 -2.17 -16.65
CA ILE A 157 -2.48 -1.86 -18.07
C ILE A 157 -1.93 -0.43 -18.22
N ALA A 158 -2.51 0.56 -17.55
CA ALA A 158 -2.05 1.95 -17.62
C ALA A 158 -0.57 2.08 -17.18
N PHE A 159 -0.20 1.50 -16.04
CA PHE A 159 1.19 1.48 -15.54
C PHE A 159 2.15 0.73 -16.45
N SER A 160 1.70 -0.33 -17.12
CA SER A 160 2.52 -1.09 -18.07
C SER A 160 2.75 -0.36 -19.38
N VAL A 161 1.83 0.52 -19.77
CA VAL A 161 1.94 1.32 -21.02
C VAL A 161 2.80 2.56 -20.80
N ASP A 162 2.58 3.28 -19.70
CA ASP A 162 3.31 4.52 -19.39
C ASP A 162 3.33 4.76 -17.88
N PHE A 163 4.39 4.22 -17.25
CA PHE A 163 4.59 4.37 -15.80
C PHE A 163 4.81 5.83 -15.41
N THR A 164 5.63 6.56 -16.16
CA THR A 164 5.99 7.95 -15.88
C THR A 164 4.76 8.87 -15.86
N THR A 165 3.87 8.70 -16.84
CA THR A 165 2.58 9.44 -16.85
C THR A 165 1.70 9.07 -15.66
N CYS A 166 1.57 7.78 -15.34
CA CYS A 166 0.80 7.34 -14.17
C CYS A 166 1.38 7.87 -12.86
N PHE A 167 2.71 7.83 -12.72
CA PHE A 167 3.44 8.40 -11.58
C PHE A 167 3.19 9.90 -11.45
N THR A 168 3.24 10.63 -12.55
CA THR A 168 2.95 12.07 -12.62
C THR A 168 1.50 12.37 -12.20
N ILE A 169 0.52 11.60 -12.71
CA ILE A 169 -0.90 11.76 -12.35
C ILE A 169 -1.10 11.51 -10.85
N PHE A 170 -0.48 10.44 -10.31
CA PHE A 170 -0.52 10.14 -8.88
C PHE A 170 -0.02 11.33 -8.05
N HIS A 171 1.15 11.88 -8.38
CA HIS A 171 1.71 13.01 -7.64
C HIS A 171 0.85 14.27 -7.73
N LYS A 172 0.34 14.61 -8.91
CA LYS A 172 -0.58 15.75 -9.09
C LYS A 172 -1.92 15.57 -8.36
N PHE A 173 -2.37 14.34 -8.15
CA PHE A 173 -3.59 14.05 -7.42
C PHE A 173 -3.42 14.21 -5.90
N PHE A 174 -2.30 13.73 -5.35
CA PHE A 174 -2.07 13.74 -3.92
C PHE A 174 -1.33 14.97 -3.40
N PHE A 175 -0.56 15.65 -4.24
CA PHE A 175 0.26 16.80 -3.86
C PHE A 175 -0.13 18.04 -4.66
N THR A 176 -0.25 19.17 -3.96
CA THR A 176 -0.60 20.47 -4.56
C THR A 176 0.63 21.29 -4.97
N ASN A 177 1.83 20.74 -4.78
CA ASN A 177 3.12 21.38 -5.07
C ASN A 177 3.90 20.56 -6.10
N ASN A 178 5.08 21.07 -6.50
CA ASN A 178 5.98 20.42 -7.46
C ASN A 178 7.28 19.91 -6.81
N LEU A 179 7.28 19.66 -5.50
CA LEU A 179 8.47 19.19 -4.77
C LEU A 179 8.90 17.78 -5.21
N TRP A 180 7.96 16.97 -5.72
CA TRP A 180 8.19 15.62 -6.23
C TRP A 180 8.94 15.55 -7.59
N ILE A 181 9.17 16.71 -8.24
CA ILE A 181 9.98 16.80 -9.45
C ILE A 181 11.43 17.04 -9.00
N PHE A 182 12.20 15.97 -8.85
CA PHE A 182 13.57 15.99 -8.39
C PHE A 182 14.57 16.25 -9.53
N ASP A 183 15.71 16.82 -9.18
CA ASP A 183 16.87 16.96 -10.05
C ASP A 183 17.95 15.95 -9.63
N PRO A 184 18.27 14.94 -10.45
CA PRO A 184 19.28 13.93 -10.09
C PRO A 184 20.67 14.49 -9.84
N GLU A 185 21.00 15.71 -10.32
CA GLU A 185 22.28 16.36 -10.06
C GLU A 185 22.40 16.90 -8.62
N THR A 186 21.27 17.19 -7.95
CA THR A 186 21.23 17.83 -6.62
C THR A 186 20.47 17.02 -5.56
N ASP A 187 19.63 16.09 -5.97
CA ASP A 187 18.72 15.39 -5.08
C ASP A 187 19.11 13.89 -5.01
N TYR A 188 19.91 13.51 -4.01
CA TYR A 188 20.37 12.12 -3.85
C TYR A 188 19.23 11.13 -3.62
N MET A 189 18.10 11.58 -3.06
CA MET A 189 16.96 10.74 -2.79
C MET A 189 16.39 10.09 -4.06
N ILE A 190 16.31 10.81 -5.18
CA ILE A 190 15.79 10.23 -6.43
C ILE A 190 16.76 9.24 -7.07
N ARG A 191 18.06 9.41 -6.83
CA ARG A 191 19.10 8.46 -7.26
C ARG A 191 19.07 7.19 -6.39
N MET A 192 18.78 7.33 -5.09
CA MET A 192 18.56 6.19 -4.19
C MET A 192 17.27 5.42 -4.51
N LEU A 193 16.22 6.12 -4.96
CA LEU A 193 14.91 5.56 -5.27
C LEU A 193 14.55 5.83 -6.75
N PRO A 194 15.22 5.17 -7.72
CA PRO A 194 14.97 5.39 -9.14
C PRO A 194 13.55 4.91 -9.54
N GLU A 195 13.09 5.33 -10.71
CA GLU A 195 11.76 5.02 -11.23
C GLU A 195 11.46 3.51 -11.21
N GLY A 196 12.44 2.68 -11.59
CA GLY A 196 12.32 1.22 -11.57
C GLY A 196 12.04 0.65 -10.18
N PHE A 197 12.64 1.21 -9.12
CA PHE A 197 12.35 0.84 -7.74
C PHE A 197 10.86 1.01 -7.40
N PHE A 198 10.26 2.12 -7.83
CA PHE A 198 8.83 2.36 -7.57
C PHE A 198 7.95 1.39 -8.36
N LEU A 199 8.32 1.05 -9.58
CA LEU A 199 7.61 0.03 -10.37
C LEU A 199 7.64 -1.32 -9.66
N ASP A 200 8.80 -1.77 -9.19
CA ASP A 200 8.95 -3.05 -8.48
C ASP A 200 8.21 -3.04 -7.14
N MET A 201 8.18 -1.90 -6.45
CA MET A 201 7.37 -1.74 -5.23
C MET A 201 5.86 -1.85 -5.54
N VAL A 202 5.36 -1.25 -6.62
CA VAL A 202 3.95 -1.37 -7.06
C VAL A 202 3.63 -2.84 -7.37
N ILE A 203 4.51 -3.56 -8.06
CA ILE A 203 4.36 -4.99 -8.34
C ILE A 203 4.33 -5.79 -7.02
N ARG A 204 5.21 -5.50 -6.07
CA ARG A 204 5.24 -6.14 -4.76
C ARG A 204 3.94 -5.91 -3.98
N ILE A 205 3.48 -4.66 -3.90
CA ILE A 205 2.20 -4.32 -3.26
C ILE A 205 1.04 -5.08 -3.91
N SER A 206 1.00 -5.12 -5.24
CA SER A 206 -0.04 -5.81 -5.99
C SER A 206 -0.08 -7.32 -5.69
N LYS A 207 1.08 -7.98 -5.61
CA LYS A 207 1.18 -9.40 -5.24
C LYS A 207 0.63 -9.66 -3.84
N VAL A 208 1.02 -8.84 -2.85
CA VAL A 208 0.53 -8.94 -1.48
C VAL A 208 -0.98 -8.70 -1.43
N PHE A 209 -1.47 -7.67 -2.11
CA PHE A 209 -2.88 -7.32 -2.15
C PHE A 209 -3.74 -8.45 -2.73
N VAL A 210 -3.35 -9.01 -3.87
CA VAL A 210 -4.05 -10.15 -4.49
C VAL A 210 -4.08 -11.35 -3.54
N ALA A 211 -2.95 -11.67 -2.88
CA ALA A 211 -2.89 -12.76 -1.91
C ALA A 211 -3.87 -12.55 -0.73
N VAL A 212 -3.93 -11.33 -0.19
CA VAL A 212 -4.88 -10.97 0.89
C VAL A 212 -6.33 -11.10 0.42
N LEU A 213 -6.66 -10.60 -0.79
CA LEU A 213 -8.01 -10.71 -1.35
C LEU A 213 -8.44 -12.16 -1.55
N VAL A 214 -7.55 -13.01 -2.07
CA VAL A 214 -7.81 -14.45 -2.25
C VAL A 214 -8.02 -15.13 -0.90
N LEU A 215 -7.21 -14.79 0.11
CA LEU A 215 -7.35 -15.35 1.45
C LEU A 215 -8.72 -15.00 2.05
N ILE A 216 -9.15 -13.75 2.00
CA ILE A 216 -10.47 -13.31 2.48
C ILE A 216 -11.57 -14.06 1.71
N TRP A 217 -11.46 -14.17 0.39
CA TRP A 217 -12.43 -14.89 -0.43
C TRP A 217 -12.54 -16.37 -0.02
N MET A 218 -11.43 -17.06 0.21
CA MET A 218 -11.40 -18.44 0.66
C MET A 218 -12.10 -18.61 2.03
N VAL A 219 -11.80 -17.73 2.98
CA VAL A 219 -12.44 -17.77 4.32
C VAL A 219 -13.96 -17.61 4.21
N LEU A 220 -14.43 -16.66 3.43
CA LEU A 220 -15.87 -16.44 3.23
C LEU A 220 -16.53 -17.60 2.46
N PHE A 221 -15.84 -18.18 1.48
CA PHE A 221 -16.33 -19.33 0.72
C PHE A 221 -16.51 -20.58 1.61
N LEU A 222 -15.50 -20.89 2.43
CA LEU A 222 -15.55 -22.02 3.36
C LEU A 222 -16.63 -21.81 4.43
N GLY A 223 -16.76 -20.59 4.96
CA GLY A 223 -17.83 -20.25 5.90
C GLY A 223 -19.23 -20.46 5.34
N LYS A 224 -19.47 -20.07 4.07
CA LYS A 224 -20.74 -20.32 3.37
C LYS A 224 -20.99 -21.81 3.13
N ARG A 225 -19.94 -22.58 2.77
CA ARG A 225 -20.06 -24.01 2.47
C ARG A 225 -20.44 -24.82 3.72
N ASN A 226 -19.86 -24.51 4.86
CA ASN A 226 -20.15 -25.20 6.12
C ASN A 226 -21.58 -24.93 6.59
N TYR A 227 -22.07 -23.71 6.43
CA TYR A 227 -23.45 -23.35 6.77
C TYR A 227 -24.48 -24.22 6.03
N LYS A 228 -24.29 -24.42 4.71
CA LYS A 228 -25.18 -25.30 3.91
C LYS A 228 -25.13 -26.77 4.29
N LYS A 229 -24.06 -27.25 4.94
CA LYS A 229 -23.97 -28.64 5.41
C LYS A 229 -24.67 -28.83 6.74
N GLU A 230 -24.70 -27.80 7.59
CA GLU A 230 -25.44 -27.82 8.87
C GLU A 230 -26.96 -27.82 8.61
N GLU A 231 -27.44 -26.90 7.75
CA GLU A 231 -28.86 -26.80 7.35
C GLU A 231 -29.41 -28.13 6.79
N LYS A 232 -28.62 -28.88 6.01
CA LYS A 232 -29.00 -30.18 5.45
C LYS A 232 -28.94 -31.35 6.42
N LYS A 233 -28.44 -31.19 7.64
CA LYS A 233 -28.41 -32.23 8.67
C LYS A 233 -29.56 -32.10 9.64
N ASP A 234 -30.16 -30.92 9.71
CA ASP A 234 -31.26 -30.58 10.60
C ASP A 234 -32.66 -30.78 9.91
N ASP A 235 -32.67 -30.99 8.58
CA ASP A 235 -33.81 -31.45 7.76
C ASP A 235 -33.78 -32.99 7.60
#